data_5930ab91fc149323c3ff47f9efc88ec0
#
_entry.id   5930ab91fc149323c3ff47f9efc88ec0
#
_cell.length_a   1.000
_cell.length_b   1.000
_cell.length_c   1.000
_cell.angle_alpha   90.00
_cell.angle_beta   90.00
_cell.angle_gamma   90.00
#
_symmetry.space_group_name_H-M   'P 1'
#
loop_
_entity.id
_entity.type
_entity.pdbx_description
1 polymer ?
#
loop_
_entity_poly.entity_id
_entity_poly.type
_entity_poly.pdbx_seq_one_letter_code
_entity_poly.pdbx_strand_id
1 'polypeptide(L)'
;MPKISKEAAYMHWVTTWTAMPQLTEPDNLPPPPYAKEGLVLADTTLRQTLRVSAGGRRVRLRLSNAFGGAPLPLTRVTVALPDGGAGASAIRPGTCKPVTFSGRASMVVPMGAHVVSDPVDLDLAPGSVLTVSAYLAKGLASSALTSHPGSRTTSHLATGDHTEAGDLPGATPVDHWYLLSGAEVWSGAATLVLLGDSLTDGRGSTTNGDDRWPDQLFDRLPGGVAIANQGAGGNRVLNDGLGPSALARLDRDVLAQSGARWLAVFEGVNDLGTAEPAAQRETVADLIAAYEQIILRAHARGLLVYGATLTPFGGHSYDDPGGHREAARQTVNAWIRDSGRYDAVIDFDRAARDPADPRRLRADCDEGDHLHLSPAGYRTLARAFPLELLRPESG
;
A
#
# COMPACT_ATOMS: atom_id res chain seq x y z
N MET A 1 33.98 27.00 -17.56
CA MET A 1 33.35 26.13 -16.53
C MET A 1 32.19 25.39 -17.20
N PRO A 2 32.18 24.04 -17.23
CA PRO A 2 31.05 23.31 -17.81
C PRO A 2 29.80 23.59 -16.98
N LYS A 3 28.71 23.96 -17.63
CA LYS A 3 27.38 24.05 -17.01
C LYS A 3 26.99 22.64 -16.53
N ILE A 4 27.07 22.38 -15.24
CA ILE A 4 26.45 21.19 -14.63
C ILE A 4 24.96 21.36 -14.89
N SER A 5 24.39 20.45 -15.67
CA SER A 5 22.93 20.44 -15.92
C SER A 5 22.22 20.32 -14.59
N LYS A 6 21.24 21.19 -14.33
CA LYS A 6 20.45 21.22 -13.09
C LYS A 6 19.74 19.88 -12.75
N GLU A 7 19.64 18.96 -13.71
CA GLU A 7 19.02 17.63 -13.53
C GLU A 7 19.89 16.60 -12.80
N ALA A 8 21.22 16.80 -12.73
CA ALA A 8 22.11 15.84 -12.05
C ALA A 8 22.17 16.00 -10.52
N ALA A 9 21.51 17.02 -9.95
CA ALA A 9 21.78 17.48 -8.59
C ALA A 9 20.97 16.79 -7.45
N TYR A 10 19.95 15.96 -7.74
CA TYR A 10 19.02 15.50 -6.71
C TYR A 10 18.60 14.03 -6.79
N MET A 11 19.50 13.14 -7.20
CA MET A 11 19.23 11.70 -7.16
C MET A 11 19.27 11.20 -5.70
N HIS A 12 18.26 10.46 -5.29
CA HIS A 12 18.14 9.86 -3.96
C HIS A 12 17.29 8.59 -4.01
N TRP A 13 17.18 7.88 -2.88
CA TRP A 13 16.26 6.76 -2.80
C TRP A 13 14.83 7.27 -2.70
N VAL A 14 13.96 6.69 -3.52
CA VAL A 14 12.54 7.04 -3.64
C VAL A 14 11.72 5.77 -3.48
N THR A 15 10.79 5.77 -2.55
CA THR A 15 9.81 4.68 -2.43
C THR A 15 8.90 4.71 -3.64
N THR A 16 8.89 3.61 -4.39
CA THR A 16 8.15 3.49 -5.65
C THR A 16 7.00 2.49 -5.60
N TRP A 17 6.97 1.67 -4.58
CA TRP A 17 5.91 0.72 -4.28
C TRP A 17 5.95 0.36 -2.81
N THR A 18 4.77 0.14 -2.21
CA THR A 18 4.64 -0.34 -0.83
C THR A 18 3.45 -1.29 -0.69
N ALA A 19 3.55 -2.15 0.33
CA ALA A 19 2.43 -2.90 0.89
C ALA A 19 2.49 -2.76 2.42
N MET A 20 1.40 -2.30 3.05
CA MET A 20 1.31 -2.10 4.49
C MET A 20 1.45 -3.44 5.21
N PRO A 21 2.50 -3.64 6.05
CA PRO A 21 2.68 -4.91 6.75
C PRO A 21 1.74 -5.00 7.95
N GLN A 22 1.07 -6.15 8.08
CA GLN A 22 0.23 -6.50 9.22
C GLN A 22 0.45 -7.97 9.64
N LEU A 23 -0.11 -8.35 10.79
CA LEU A 23 -0.22 -9.75 11.16
C LEU A 23 -1.20 -10.43 10.19
N THR A 24 -0.79 -11.55 9.64
CA THR A 24 -1.64 -12.34 8.75
C THR A 24 -2.78 -12.98 9.55
N GLU A 25 -4.02 -12.75 9.14
CA GLU A 25 -5.19 -13.42 9.70
C GLU A 25 -5.13 -14.93 9.35
N PRO A 26 -5.72 -15.81 10.18
CA PRO A 26 -5.65 -17.27 9.96
C PRO A 26 -6.07 -17.71 8.55
N ASP A 27 -7.12 -17.10 8.01
CA ASP A 27 -7.68 -17.45 6.69
C ASP A 27 -6.81 -16.96 5.52
N ASN A 28 -5.88 -16.04 5.77
CA ASN A 28 -4.96 -15.48 4.79
C ASN A 28 -3.56 -16.08 4.88
N LEU A 29 -3.33 -17.05 5.76
CA LEU A 29 -2.08 -17.80 5.80
C LEU A 29 -1.86 -18.57 4.50
N PRO A 30 -0.60 -18.84 4.10
CA PRO A 30 -0.33 -19.71 2.98
C PRO A 30 -1.07 -21.05 3.11
N PRO A 31 -1.72 -21.54 2.04
CA PRO A 31 -2.44 -22.81 2.11
C PRO A 31 -1.48 -24.00 2.30
N PRO A 32 -1.95 -25.18 2.77
CA PRO A 32 -1.14 -26.39 2.79
C PRO A 32 -0.59 -26.71 1.39
N PRO A 33 0.67 -27.18 1.29
CA PRO A 33 1.56 -27.59 2.38
C PRO A 33 2.42 -26.45 2.97
N TYR A 34 2.27 -25.20 2.55
CA TYR A 34 3.14 -24.06 2.85
C TYR A 34 2.93 -23.46 4.24
N ALA A 35 1.81 -23.77 4.90
CA ALA A 35 1.64 -23.52 6.33
C ALA A 35 1.23 -24.82 7.01
N LYS A 36 1.98 -25.16 8.06
CA LYS A 36 1.70 -26.24 9.01
C LYS A 36 1.77 -25.66 10.40
N GLU A 37 1.24 -26.39 11.40
CA GLU A 37 1.26 -25.94 12.79
C GLU A 37 2.65 -25.49 13.23
N GLY A 38 2.78 -24.19 13.58
CA GLY A 38 4.02 -23.59 14.05
C GLY A 38 5.15 -23.44 13.02
N LEU A 39 4.92 -23.70 11.74
CA LEU A 39 5.93 -23.56 10.69
C LEU A 39 5.29 -23.10 9.37
N VAL A 40 5.77 -21.99 8.82
CA VAL A 40 5.23 -21.39 7.60
C VAL A 40 6.33 -21.17 6.58
N LEU A 41 6.05 -21.45 5.30
CA LEU A 41 6.95 -21.26 4.15
C LEU A 41 8.27 -22.05 4.25
N ALA A 42 8.27 -23.23 4.91
CA ALA A 42 9.47 -24.10 4.92
C ALA A 42 9.70 -24.71 3.54
N ASP A 43 10.97 -24.75 3.12
CA ASP A 43 11.39 -25.23 1.79
C ASP A 43 10.55 -24.63 0.65
N THR A 44 10.30 -23.32 0.74
CA THR A 44 9.33 -22.64 -0.14
C THR A 44 9.97 -21.49 -0.90
N THR A 45 9.77 -21.47 -2.21
CA THR A 45 9.93 -20.28 -3.04
C THR A 45 8.60 -19.52 -3.09
N LEU A 46 8.65 -18.27 -2.68
CA LEU A 46 7.57 -17.30 -2.80
C LEU A 46 7.94 -16.31 -3.92
N ARG A 47 7.16 -16.29 -5.00
CA ARG A 47 7.33 -15.35 -6.12
C ARG A 47 6.18 -14.37 -6.17
N GLN A 48 6.50 -13.08 -6.16
CA GLN A 48 5.53 -11.98 -6.08
C GLN A 48 5.86 -10.95 -7.14
N THR A 49 4.84 -10.29 -7.68
CA THR A 49 5.00 -9.16 -8.60
C THR A 49 4.51 -7.89 -7.95
N LEU A 50 5.09 -6.76 -8.36
CA LEU A 50 4.72 -5.42 -7.92
C LEU A 50 4.92 -4.43 -9.06
N ARG A 51 4.04 -3.42 -9.19
CA ARG A 51 4.11 -2.36 -10.19
C ARG A 51 4.81 -1.15 -9.58
N VAL A 52 5.99 -0.78 -10.10
CA VAL A 52 6.73 0.41 -9.63
C VAL A 52 6.14 1.68 -10.24
N SER A 53 5.97 2.72 -9.46
CA SER A 53 5.43 4.01 -9.91
C SER A 53 6.52 4.99 -10.39
N ALA A 54 7.74 4.89 -9.87
CA ALA A 54 8.91 5.61 -10.39
C ALA A 54 9.93 4.64 -10.92
N GLY A 55 10.64 5.02 -11.96
CA GLY A 55 11.73 4.26 -12.56
C GLY A 55 13.10 4.68 -12.03
N GLY A 56 14.10 3.84 -12.32
CA GLY A 56 15.50 4.08 -11.99
C GLY A 56 16.39 2.95 -12.45
N ARG A 57 17.71 3.15 -12.38
CA ARG A 57 18.70 2.14 -12.77
C ARG A 57 19.11 1.21 -11.62
N ARG A 58 18.72 1.54 -10.40
CA ARG A 58 18.99 0.74 -9.20
C ARG A 58 17.72 0.61 -8.39
N VAL A 59 17.48 -0.60 -7.91
CA VAL A 59 16.35 -0.95 -7.04
C VAL A 59 16.88 -1.57 -5.75
N ARG A 60 16.20 -1.35 -4.64
CA ARG A 60 16.37 -2.09 -3.40
C ARG A 60 15.02 -2.43 -2.79
N LEU A 61 14.97 -3.51 -2.04
CA LEU A 61 13.75 -4.05 -1.46
C LEU A 61 13.72 -3.80 0.05
N ARG A 62 12.50 -3.63 0.57
CA ARG A 62 12.21 -3.68 2.01
C ARG A 62 11.46 -4.97 2.31
N LEU A 63 12.03 -5.81 3.19
CA LEU A 63 11.37 -7.01 3.70
C LEU A 63 11.07 -6.83 5.18
N SER A 64 9.92 -7.36 5.61
CA SER A 64 9.36 -7.10 6.92
C SER A 64 9.11 -8.39 7.68
N ASN A 65 9.55 -8.42 8.93
CA ASN A 65 9.16 -9.39 9.95
C ASN A 65 8.49 -8.68 11.14
N ALA A 66 7.82 -7.55 10.86
CA ALA A 66 7.25 -6.67 11.89
C ALA A 66 6.24 -7.38 12.80
N PHE A 67 5.55 -8.37 12.28
CA PHE A 67 4.52 -9.16 12.98
C PHE A 67 4.88 -10.65 13.05
N GLY A 68 6.09 -11.03 12.66
CA GLY A 68 6.52 -12.42 12.74
C GLY A 68 6.75 -12.87 14.18
N GLY A 69 6.29 -14.09 14.52
CA GLY A 69 6.45 -14.67 15.86
C GLY A 69 7.79 -15.38 16.09
N ALA A 70 8.70 -15.37 15.11
CA ALA A 70 10.05 -15.92 15.20
C ALA A 70 11.00 -15.14 14.28
N PRO A 71 12.34 -15.27 14.42
CA PRO A 71 13.29 -14.75 13.43
C PRO A 71 13.03 -15.35 12.05
N LEU A 72 13.00 -14.51 11.00
CA LEU A 72 12.71 -14.89 9.63
C LEU A 72 14.01 -15.18 8.86
N PRO A 73 14.32 -16.44 8.52
CA PRO A 73 15.53 -16.78 7.77
C PRO A 73 15.27 -16.72 6.25
N LEU A 74 15.66 -15.64 5.62
CA LEU A 74 15.70 -15.50 4.16
C LEU A 74 16.96 -16.23 3.65
N THR A 75 16.79 -17.28 2.86
CA THR A 75 17.92 -18.09 2.33
C THR A 75 18.47 -17.46 1.06
N ARG A 76 17.59 -17.06 0.15
CA ARG A 76 17.93 -16.41 -1.13
C ARG A 76 16.80 -15.50 -1.55
N VAL A 77 17.16 -14.37 -2.16
CA VAL A 77 16.20 -13.44 -2.78
C VAL A 77 16.74 -13.04 -4.15
N THR A 78 15.85 -12.97 -5.14
CA THR A 78 16.18 -12.47 -6.49
C THR A 78 15.14 -11.46 -6.95
N VAL A 79 15.54 -10.63 -7.89
CA VAL A 79 14.65 -9.75 -8.66
C VAL A 79 14.77 -10.06 -10.15
N ALA A 80 13.67 -9.90 -10.87
CA ALA A 80 13.63 -10.08 -12.32
C ALA A 80 12.54 -9.21 -12.95
N LEU A 81 12.56 -9.08 -14.27
CA LEU A 81 11.40 -8.58 -15.01
C LEU A 81 10.46 -9.76 -15.30
N PRO A 82 9.13 -9.62 -15.11
CA PRO A 82 8.20 -10.70 -15.44
C PRO A 82 8.13 -10.91 -16.96
N ASP A 83 7.87 -12.14 -17.35
CA ASP A 83 7.40 -12.49 -18.70
C ASP A 83 5.86 -12.52 -18.67
N GLY A 84 5.26 -11.34 -18.79
CA GLY A 84 3.85 -11.07 -18.58
C GLY A 84 3.64 -9.78 -17.78
N GLY A 85 2.45 -9.63 -17.22
CA GLY A 85 2.05 -8.49 -16.39
C GLY A 85 2.11 -8.79 -14.89
N ALA A 86 1.29 -8.06 -14.14
CA ALA A 86 1.06 -8.33 -12.72
C ALA A 86 0.55 -9.77 -12.53
N GLY A 87 1.01 -10.44 -11.47
CA GLY A 87 0.66 -11.82 -11.15
C GLY A 87 1.32 -12.89 -12.02
N ALA A 88 2.26 -12.55 -12.92
CA ALA A 88 2.95 -13.55 -13.73
C ALA A 88 3.87 -14.44 -12.88
N SER A 89 3.83 -15.77 -13.12
CA SER A 89 4.77 -16.73 -12.53
C SER A 89 6.08 -16.81 -13.30
N ALA A 90 6.07 -16.45 -14.58
CA ALA A 90 7.25 -16.49 -15.45
C ALA A 90 8.08 -15.20 -15.36
N ILE A 91 9.39 -15.35 -15.54
CA ILE A 91 10.35 -14.24 -15.60
C ILE A 91 11.04 -14.20 -16.97
N ARG A 92 11.35 -13.01 -17.42
CA ARG A 92 12.04 -12.76 -18.67
C ARG A 92 13.48 -13.31 -18.61
N PRO A 93 13.90 -14.14 -19.56
CA PRO A 93 15.28 -14.68 -19.60
C PRO A 93 16.34 -13.58 -19.50
N GLY A 94 17.40 -13.85 -18.73
CA GLY A 94 18.55 -12.97 -18.59
C GLY A 94 18.32 -11.73 -17.70
N THR A 95 17.14 -11.54 -17.11
CA THR A 95 16.85 -10.42 -16.22
C THR A 95 16.96 -10.72 -14.73
N CYS A 96 17.06 -12.01 -14.36
CA CYS A 96 17.17 -12.43 -12.98
C CYS A 96 18.51 -11.98 -12.36
N LYS A 97 18.42 -11.33 -11.20
CA LYS A 97 19.57 -10.83 -10.46
C LYS A 97 19.45 -11.19 -8.97
N PRO A 98 20.57 -11.59 -8.34
CA PRO A 98 20.58 -11.87 -6.91
C PRO A 98 20.41 -10.57 -6.12
N VAL A 99 19.72 -10.67 -4.99
CA VAL A 99 19.61 -9.63 -3.96
C VAL A 99 20.48 -10.02 -2.79
N THR A 100 21.25 -9.06 -2.27
CA THR A 100 22.12 -9.27 -1.11
C THR A 100 21.74 -8.34 0.04
N PHE A 101 22.26 -8.65 1.22
CA PHE A 101 22.08 -7.88 2.45
C PHE A 101 23.46 -7.68 3.09
N SER A 102 24.02 -6.49 2.97
CA SER A 102 25.41 -6.18 3.38
C SER A 102 26.41 -7.16 2.75
N GLY A 103 26.25 -7.43 1.43
CA GLY A 103 27.05 -8.34 0.64
C GLY A 103 26.77 -9.84 0.85
N ARG A 104 25.82 -10.21 1.69
CA ARG A 104 25.45 -11.62 1.97
C ARG A 104 24.21 -12.02 1.18
N ALA A 105 24.20 -13.22 0.64
CA ALA A 105 23.05 -13.75 -0.09
C ALA A 105 21.86 -14.13 0.83
N SER A 106 22.11 -14.33 2.10
CA SER A 106 21.10 -14.70 3.10
C SER A 106 21.03 -13.68 4.24
N MET A 107 19.87 -13.60 4.88
CA MET A 107 19.62 -12.72 6.01
C MET A 107 18.66 -13.38 7.00
N VAL A 108 18.89 -13.21 8.29
CA VAL A 108 17.89 -13.50 9.32
C VAL A 108 17.32 -12.17 9.80
N VAL A 109 16.02 -11.95 9.53
CA VAL A 109 15.33 -10.74 9.96
C VAL A 109 14.80 -10.97 11.37
N PRO A 110 15.22 -10.20 12.39
CA PRO A 110 14.70 -10.33 13.75
C PRO A 110 13.18 -10.09 13.80
N MET A 111 12.54 -10.61 14.84
CA MET A 111 11.15 -10.29 15.15
C MET A 111 10.97 -8.77 15.32
N GLY A 112 9.87 -8.23 14.80
CA GLY A 112 9.55 -6.81 14.85
C GLY A 112 10.35 -5.92 13.90
N ALA A 113 11.32 -6.50 13.15
CA ALA A 113 12.26 -5.72 12.33
C ALA A 113 11.85 -5.67 10.85
N HIS A 114 12.38 -4.63 10.18
CA HIS A 114 12.47 -4.53 8.72
C HIS A 114 13.93 -4.56 8.31
N VAL A 115 14.20 -5.06 7.11
CA VAL A 115 15.52 -4.98 6.49
C VAL A 115 15.41 -4.36 5.11
N VAL A 116 16.47 -3.66 4.71
CA VAL A 116 16.63 -3.09 3.37
C VAL A 116 17.75 -3.86 2.69
N SER A 117 17.52 -4.30 1.46
CA SER A 117 18.53 -4.98 0.66
C SER A 117 19.63 -4.02 0.18
N ASP A 118 20.76 -4.58 -0.24
CA ASP A 118 21.72 -3.86 -1.05
C ASP A 118 21.07 -3.43 -2.38
N PRO A 119 21.56 -2.38 -3.03
CA PRO A 119 21.10 -1.98 -4.35
C PRO A 119 21.41 -3.04 -5.41
N VAL A 120 20.45 -3.28 -6.29
CA VAL A 120 20.59 -4.13 -7.47
C VAL A 120 20.52 -3.26 -8.72
N ASP A 121 21.49 -3.40 -9.63
CA ASP A 121 21.45 -2.72 -10.92
C ASP A 121 20.42 -3.40 -11.83
N LEU A 122 19.27 -2.75 -12.00
CA LEU A 122 18.16 -3.18 -12.85
C LEU A 122 17.44 -1.96 -13.38
N ASP A 123 17.38 -1.81 -14.70
CA ASP A 123 16.67 -0.72 -15.33
C ASP A 123 15.16 -0.94 -15.24
N LEU A 124 14.47 -0.03 -14.54
CA LEU A 124 13.03 0.00 -14.40
C LEU A 124 12.49 1.31 -14.97
N ALA A 125 11.58 1.21 -15.93
CA ALA A 125 10.77 2.36 -16.34
C ALA A 125 9.63 2.59 -15.35
N PRO A 126 9.11 3.82 -15.19
CA PRO A 126 7.86 4.06 -14.45
C PRO A 126 6.73 3.19 -14.99
N GLY A 127 5.94 2.58 -14.11
CA GLY A 127 4.88 1.65 -14.46
C GLY A 127 5.34 0.22 -14.79
N SER A 128 6.64 -0.08 -14.76
CA SER A 128 7.14 -1.45 -14.94
C SER A 128 6.67 -2.36 -13.82
N VAL A 129 6.47 -3.63 -14.16
CA VAL A 129 6.28 -4.69 -13.16
C VAL A 129 7.62 -5.32 -12.83
N LEU A 130 7.89 -5.48 -11.54
CA LEU A 130 9.06 -6.15 -10.98
C LEU A 130 8.62 -7.48 -10.36
N THR A 131 9.35 -8.55 -10.62
CA THR A 131 9.21 -9.84 -9.93
C THR A 131 10.22 -9.94 -8.80
N VAL A 132 9.76 -10.35 -7.62
CA VAL A 132 10.60 -10.68 -6.46
C VAL A 132 10.38 -12.15 -6.11
N SER A 133 11.44 -12.94 -6.06
CA SER A 133 11.38 -14.33 -5.59
C SER A 133 12.23 -14.48 -4.34
N ALA A 134 11.63 -15.03 -3.27
CA ALA A 134 12.31 -15.30 -2.01
C ALA A 134 12.23 -16.80 -1.68
N TYR A 135 13.33 -17.40 -1.32
CA TYR A 135 13.39 -18.79 -0.87
C TYR A 135 13.70 -18.87 0.62
N LEU A 136 12.92 -19.66 1.33
CA LEU A 136 13.04 -19.90 2.76
C LEU A 136 13.28 -21.41 2.99
N ALA A 137 14.54 -21.84 3.07
CA ALA A 137 14.86 -23.25 3.28
C ALA A 137 14.31 -23.77 4.63
N LYS A 138 14.35 -22.97 5.68
CA LYS A 138 13.89 -23.35 7.03
C LYS A 138 12.46 -22.88 7.34
N GLY A 139 11.94 -21.93 6.58
CA GLY A 139 10.67 -21.29 6.89
C GLY A 139 10.70 -20.44 8.17
N LEU A 140 9.54 -19.88 8.52
CA LEU A 140 9.31 -19.15 9.76
C LEU A 140 8.76 -20.11 10.82
N ALA A 141 9.46 -20.26 11.95
CA ALA A 141 9.07 -21.15 13.04
C ALA A 141 7.96 -20.53 13.91
N SER A 142 6.89 -20.08 13.27
CA SER A 142 5.70 -19.48 13.89
C SER A 142 4.57 -19.42 12.88
N SER A 143 3.31 -19.47 13.34
CA SER A 143 2.13 -19.13 12.54
C SER A 143 1.87 -17.62 12.47
N ALA A 144 2.49 -16.81 13.33
CA ALA A 144 2.44 -15.36 13.21
C ALA A 144 3.37 -14.93 12.07
N LEU A 145 2.79 -14.53 10.95
CA LEU A 145 3.46 -14.15 9.70
C LEU A 145 3.15 -12.70 9.38
N THR A 146 4.12 -11.97 8.85
CA THR A 146 3.91 -10.63 8.30
C THR A 146 3.43 -10.71 6.85
N SER A 147 2.32 -10.06 6.54
CA SER A 147 1.77 -10.00 5.18
C SER A 147 1.04 -8.68 4.90
N HIS A 148 0.60 -8.56 3.67
CA HIS A 148 -0.43 -7.63 3.21
C HIS A 148 -1.50 -8.43 2.46
N PRO A 149 -2.62 -8.77 3.12
CA PRO A 149 -3.64 -9.65 2.52
C PRO A 149 -4.36 -9.04 1.32
N GLY A 150 -4.52 -7.72 1.28
CA GLY A 150 -5.23 -6.99 0.23
C GLY A 150 -4.44 -6.75 -1.05
N SER A 151 -3.55 -7.65 -1.47
CA SER A 151 -2.61 -7.40 -2.57
C SER A 151 -3.27 -7.06 -3.91
N ARG A 152 -4.44 -7.62 -4.21
CA ARG A 152 -5.07 -7.57 -5.54
C ARG A 152 -4.12 -7.99 -6.65
N THR A 153 -3.12 -8.79 -6.30
CA THR A 153 -2.09 -9.30 -7.20
C THR A 153 -1.75 -10.73 -6.79
N THR A 154 -1.70 -11.63 -7.76
CA THR A 154 -1.40 -13.03 -7.53
C THR A 154 0.08 -13.23 -7.22
N SER A 155 0.37 -13.92 -6.14
CA SER A 155 1.66 -14.47 -5.75
C SER A 155 1.69 -15.98 -5.96
N HIS A 156 2.87 -16.56 -6.10
CA HIS A 156 3.05 -17.98 -6.40
C HIS A 156 3.93 -18.66 -5.36
N LEU A 157 3.48 -19.80 -4.85
CA LEU A 157 4.19 -20.64 -3.89
C LEU A 157 4.63 -21.95 -4.56
N ALA A 158 5.90 -22.29 -4.44
CA ALA A 158 6.45 -23.56 -4.95
C ALA A 158 7.40 -24.17 -3.92
N THR A 159 7.37 -25.50 -3.74
CA THR A 159 8.31 -26.21 -2.86
C THR A 159 9.69 -26.26 -3.50
N GLY A 160 10.75 -26.02 -2.72
CA GLY A 160 12.14 -25.98 -3.18
C GLY A 160 12.63 -24.60 -3.62
N ASP A 161 13.93 -24.50 -3.91
CA ASP A 161 14.55 -23.26 -4.41
C ASP A 161 14.37 -23.11 -5.92
N HIS A 162 13.43 -22.28 -6.31
CA HIS A 162 13.13 -21.92 -7.69
C HIS A 162 13.31 -20.42 -7.95
N THR A 163 14.12 -19.73 -7.14
CA THR A 163 14.30 -18.27 -7.25
C THR A 163 14.80 -17.82 -8.63
N GLU A 164 15.59 -18.65 -9.30
CA GLU A 164 16.14 -18.38 -10.64
C GLU A 164 15.38 -19.10 -11.77
N ALA A 165 14.37 -19.92 -11.44
CA ALA A 165 13.60 -20.63 -12.46
C ALA A 165 12.84 -19.65 -13.39
N GLY A 166 12.90 -19.92 -14.70
CA GLY A 166 12.25 -19.09 -15.71
C GLY A 166 10.74 -19.01 -15.55
N ASP A 167 10.11 -20.09 -15.03
CA ASP A 167 8.70 -20.15 -14.70
C ASP A 167 8.48 -21.08 -13.50
N LEU A 168 7.28 -21.03 -12.90
CA LEU A 168 6.84 -21.88 -11.79
C LEU A 168 5.61 -22.70 -12.18
N PRO A 169 5.73 -23.68 -13.09
CA PRO A 169 4.59 -24.49 -13.49
C PRO A 169 4.08 -25.30 -12.28
N GLY A 170 2.75 -25.25 -12.07
CA GLY A 170 2.11 -25.95 -10.95
C GLY A 170 2.28 -25.28 -9.58
N ALA A 171 2.84 -24.08 -9.51
CA ALA A 171 2.86 -23.30 -8.28
C ALA A 171 1.44 -23.00 -7.78
N THR A 172 1.29 -22.94 -6.47
CA THR A 172 0.02 -22.58 -5.83
C THR A 172 -0.17 -21.06 -5.86
N PRO A 173 -1.20 -20.53 -6.52
CA PRO A 173 -1.48 -19.10 -6.51
C PRO A 173 -2.14 -18.68 -5.20
N VAL A 174 -1.83 -17.48 -4.73
CA VAL A 174 -2.48 -16.79 -3.61
C VAL A 174 -2.53 -15.30 -3.90
N ASP A 175 -3.62 -14.63 -3.50
CA ASP A 175 -3.79 -13.19 -3.76
C ASP A 175 -3.39 -12.36 -2.54
N HIS A 176 -2.17 -12.61 -2.03
CA HIS A 176 -1.56 -11.91 -0.89
C HIS A 176 -0.09 -11.62 -1.16
N TRP A 177 0.42 -10.51 -0.61
CA TRP A 177 1.87 -10.30 -0.49
C TRP A 177 2.36 -10.70 0.90
N TYR A 178 3.39 -11.52 0.94
CA TYR A 178 4.03 -11.94 2.19
C TYR A 178 5.43 -11.35 2.29
N LEU A 179 5.83 -10.90 3.47
CA LEU A 179 7.18 -10.47 3.83
C LEU A 179 7.69 -9.22 3.09
N LEU A 180 7.22 -8.94 1.89
CA LEU A 180 7.64 -7.80 1.09
C LEU A 180 6.81 -6.57 1.48
N SER A 181 7.47 -5.48 1.89
CA SER A 181 6.79 -4.26 2.37
C SER A 181 7.12 -3.00 1.56
N GLY A 182 8.11 -3.05 0.68
CA GLY A 182 8.44 -1.90 -0.16
C GLY A 182 9.51 -2.18 -1.20
N ALA A 183 9.52 -1.33 -2.21
CA ALA A 183 10.57 -1.23 -3.20
C ALA A 183 10.95 0.24 -3.39
N GLU A 184 12.24 0.49 -3.50
CA GLU A 184 12.79 1.83 -3.71
C GLU A 184 13.70 1.84 -4.94
N VAL A 185 13.69 2.95 -5.65
CA VAL A 185 14.57 3.19 -6.80
C VAL A 185 15.45 4.41 -6.55
N TRP A 186 16.65 4.42 -7.17
CA TRP A 186 17.51 5.59 -7.19
C TRP A 186 17.03 6.53 -8.28
N SER A 187 16.37 7.62 -7.89
CA SER A 187 15.63 8.50 -8.81
C SER A 187 15.65 9.96 -8.34
N GLY A 188 15.32 10.89 -9.23
CA GLY A 188 15.04 12.29 -8.89
C GLY A 188 13.56 12.57 -8.60
N ALA A 189 12.71 11.54 -8.52
CA ALA A 189 11.29 11.67 -8.20
C ALA A 189 11.06 11.97 -6.71
N ALA A 190 9.84 12.41 -6.36
CA ALA A 190 9.38 12.51 -4.98
C ALA A 190 8.16 11.61 -4.77
N THR A 191 7.95 11.13 -3.53
CA THR A 191 6.89 10.17 -3.22
C THR A 191 5.66 10.84 -2.62
N LEU A 192 4.49 10.55 -3.20
CA LEU A 192 3.19 10.72 -2.59
C LEU A 192 2.86 9.45 -1.78
N VAL A 193 2.73 9.59 -0.47
CA VAL A 193 2.28 8.52 0.41
C VAL A 193 0.76 8.61 0.55
N LEU A 194 0.07 7.47 0.41
CA LEU A 194 -1.38 7.37 0.54
C LEU A 194 -1.70 6.55 1.78
N LEU A 195 -2.20 7.19 2.83
CA LEU A 195 -2.67 6.55 4.05
C LEU A 195 -4.17 6.33 3.95
N GLY A 196 -4.62 5.08 4.07
CA GLY A 196 -6.02 4.75 3.88
C GLY A 196 -6.38 3.31 4.27
N ASP A 197 -7.65 3.01 4.16
CA ASP A 197 -8.28 1.72 4.44
C ASP A 197 -8.49 0.88 3.15
N SER A 198 -9.52 0.02 3.14
CA SER A 198 -9.87 -0.84 2.00
C SER A 198 -10.19 -0.06 0.72
N LEU A 199 -10.62 1.19 0.82
CA LEU A 199 -10.90 2.05 -0.32
C LEU A 199 -9.60 2.51 -1.01
N THR A 200 -8.50 2.58 -0.29
CA THR A 200 -7.16 2.89 -0.83
C THR A 200 -6.39 1.61 -1.17
N ASP A 201 -6.57 0.55 -0.38
CA ASP A 201 -6.05 -0.79 -0.63
C ASP A 201 -6.65 -1.41 -1.90
N GLY A 202 -7.89 -1.03 -2.24
CA GLY A 202 -8.52 -1.35 -3.52
C GLY A 202 -9.47 -2.54 -3.50
N ARG A 203 -10.20 -2.76 -2.41
CA ARG A 203 -11.27 -3.77 -2.42
C ARG A 203 -12.31 -3.43 -3.50
N GLY A 204 -12.70 -4.42 -4.31
CA GLY A 204 -13.55 -4.23 -5.48
C GLY A 204 -12.79 -3.94 -6.79
N SER A 205 -11.45 -3.78 -6.72
CA SER A 205 -10.61 -3.72 -7.92
C SER A 205 -10.33 -5.10 -8.50
N THR A 206 -9.87 -5.14 -9.75
CA THR A 206 -9.61 -6.38 -10.48
C THR A 206 -8.27 -7.00 -10.06
N THR A 207 -8.25 -8.27 -9.66
CA THR A 207 -6.99 -8.99 -9.41
C THR A 207 -6.09 -8.95 -10.65
N ASN A 208 -4.84 -8.56 -10.48
CA ASN A 208 -3.84 -8.32 -11.52
C ASN A 208 -4.20 -7.19 -12.51
N GLY A 209 -5.20 -6.37 -12.19
CA GLY A 209 -5.68 -5.30 -13.08
C GLY A 209 -4.99 -3.96 -12.88
N ASP A 210 -4.31 -3.75 -11.73
CA ASP A 210 -3.71 -2.45 -11.36
C ASP A 210 -4.68 -1.29 -11.60
N ASP A 211 -5.94 -1.44 -11.14
CA ASP A 211 -7.04 -0.50 -11.38
C ASP A 211 -7.65 0.10 -10.10
N ARG A 212 -6.92 0.03 -8.98
CA ARG A 212 -7.20 0.80 -7.76
C ARG A 212 -7.06 2.31 -8.04
N TRP A 213 -7.65 3.18 -7.23
CA TRP A 213 -7.50 4.61 -7.48
C TRP A 213 -6.03 5.10 -7.43
N PRO A 214 -5.12 4.56 -6.58
CA PRO A 214 -3.70 4.92 -6.65
C PRO A 214 -3.04 4.54 -7.97
N ASP A 215 -3.38 3.37 -8.55
CA ASP A 215 -2.84 2.92 -9.84
C ASP A 215 -3.35 3.79 -10.98
N GLN A 216 -4.64 4.09 -10.98
CA GLN A 216 -5.27 4.98 -11.99
C GLN A 216 -4.86 6.45 -11.82
N LEU A 217 -4.52 6.88 -10.59
CA LEU A 217 -3.90 8.19 -10.37
C LEU A 217 -2.50 8.22 -10.99
N PHE A 218 -1.68 7.17 -10.75
CA PHE A 218 -0.34 7.07 -11.32
C PHE A 218 -0.35 7.25 -12.85
N ASP A 219 -1.29 6.64 -13.56
CA ASP A 219 -1.41 6.75 -15.03
C ASP A 219 -1.71 8.18 -15.51
N ARG A 220 -2.09 9.08 -14.60
CA ARG A 220 -2.36 10.51 -14.87
C ARG A 220 -1.25 11.45 -14.40
N LEU A 221 -0.30 10.95 -13.60
CA LEU A 221 0.72 11.80 -13.01
C LEU A 221 1.72 12.31 -14.06
N PRO A 222 2.18 13.55 -13.92
CA PRO A 222 3.37 13.99 -14.63
C PRO A 222 4.58 13.19 -14.13
N GLY A 223 5.59 13.03 -14.96
CA GLY A 223 6.83 12.37 -14.54
C GLY A 223 7.41 13.01 -13.27
N GLY A 224 8.14 12.23 -12.48
CA GLY A 224 8.81 12.71 -11.27
C GLY A 224 8.00 12.56 -9.98
N VAL A 225 6.85 11.90 -10.02
CA VAL A 225 6.06 11.55 -8.82
C VAL A 225 5.95 10.03 -8.71
N ALA A 226 6.32 9.50 -7.54
CA ALA A 226 6.11 8.12 -7.16
C ALA A 226 4.90 8.00 -6.23
N ILE A 227 4.27 6.83 -6.17
CA ILE A 227 3.19 6.52 -5.24
C ILE A 227 3.64 5.41 -4.28
N ALA A 228 3.44 5.65 -2.99
CA ALA A 228 3.52 4.66 -1.91
C ALA A 228 2.12 4.42 -1.36
N ASN A 229 1.46 3.34 -1.79
CA ASN A 229 0.15 2.97 -1.31
C ASN A 229 0.28 2.26 0.05
N GLN A 230 -0.20 2.91 1.11
CA GLN A 230 -0.28 2.39 2.49
C GLN A 230 -1.74 2.16 2.93
N GLY A 231 -2.60 1.84 1.96
CA GLY A 231 -3.95 1.35 2.23
C GLY A 231 -3.93 -0.02 2.89
N ALA A 232 -4.93 -0.30 3.72
CA ALA A 232 -5.08 -1.57 4.41
C ALA A 232 -6.56 -1.90 4.61
N GLY A 233 -6.97 -3.11 4.23
CA GLY A 233 -8.37 -3.56 4.38
C GLY A 233 -8.85 -3.45 5.83
N GLY A 234 -10.02 -2.83 6.05
CA GLY A 234 -10.63 -2.71 7.38
C GLY A 234 -9.89 -1.81 8.37
N ASN A 235 -8.87 -1.08 7.94
CA ASN A 235 -8.06 -0.24 8.82
C ASN A 235 -8.87 0.90 9.44
N ARG A 236 -8.48 1.30 10.63
CA ARG A 236 -9.06 2.40 11.41
C ARG A 236 -7.98 3.39 11.83
N VAL A 237 -8.36 4.61 12.07
CA VAL A 237 -7.46 5.65 12.56
C VAL A 237 -7.14 5.44 14.04
N LEU A 238 -8.16 5.09 14.85
CA LEU A 238 -8.10 5.15 16.32
C LEU A 238 -7.73 3.82 16.95
N ASN A 239 -8.17 2.70 16.38
CA ASN A 239 -8.08 1.40 17.02
C ASN A 239 -7.45 0.35 16.10
N ASP A 240 -6.63 -0.52 16.67
CA ASP A 240 -6.19 -1.73 16.00
C ASP A 240 -7.40 -2.63 15.65
N GLY A 241 -7.22 -3.45 14.63
CA GLY A 241 -8.24 -4.39 14.16
C GLY A 241 -7.62 -5.29 13.12
N LEU A 242 -8.03 -5.16 11.87
CA LEU A 242 -7.30 -5.72 10.74
C LEU A 242 -6.04 -4.84 10.53
N GLY A 243 -4.95 -5.25 11.14
CA GLY A 243 -3.72 -4.47 11.24
C GLY A 243 -3.73 -3.37 12.32
N PRO A 244 -2.58 -2.72 12.56
CA PRO A 244 -2.45 -1.63 13.51
C PRO A 244 -3.17 -0.36 13.03
N SER A 245 -3.67 0.45 13.96
CA SER A 245 -4.33 1.72 13.65
C SER A 245 -3.42 2.67 12.86
N ALA A 246 -4.01 3.56 12.08
CA ALA A 246 -3.25 4.54 11.29
C ALA A 246 -2.31 5.38 12.17
N LEU A 247 -2.74 5.75 13.38
CA LEU A 247 -1.88 6.45 14.35
C LEU A 247 -0.70 5.60 14.81
N ALA A 248 -0.90 4.30 15.07
CA ALA A 248 0.16 3.40 15.54
C ALA A 248 1.18 3.10 14.45
N ARG A 249 0.76 3.02 13.18
CA ARG A 249 1.62 2.70 12.04
C ARG A 249 2.22 3.92 11.31
N LEU A 250 1.86 5.14 11.71
CA LEU A 250 2.23 6.37 11.01
C LEU A 250 3.74 6.52 10.79
N ASP A 251 4.56 6.28 11.82
CA ASP A 251 6.02 6.40 11.70
C ASP A 251 6.59 5.42 10.69
N ARG A 252 6.21 4.14 10.79
CA ARG A 252 6.71 3.07 9.94
C ARG A 252 6.23 3.21 8.50
N ASP A 253 4.94 3.47 8.31
CA ASP A 253 4.28 3.34 7.01
C ASP A 253 4.24 4.66 6.23
N VAL A 254 4.36 5.79 6.91
CA VAL A 254 4.32 7.12 6.28
C VAL A 254 5.65 7.86 6.45
N LEU A 255 6.05 8.14 7.70
CA LEU A 255 7.16 9.06 7.96
C LEU A 255 8.54 8.48 7.63
N ALA A 256 8.65 7.15 7.52
CA ALA A 256 9.87 6.45 7.13
C ALA A 256 9.99 6.18 5.62
N GLN A 257 9.06 6.67 4.80
CA GLN A 257 9.11 6.45 3.35
C GLN A 257 10.16 7.36 2.70
N SER A 258 11.05 6.73 1.93
CA SER A 258 12.14 7.45 1.24
C SER A 258 11.59 8.36 0.15
N GLY A 259 12.04 9.61 0.13
CA GLY A 259 11.60 10.60 -0.84
C GLY A 259 10.19 11.13 -0.64
N ALA A 260 9.54 10.82 0.50
CA ALA A 260 8.21 11.33 0.81
C ALA A 260 8.20 12.87 0.85
N ARG A 261 7.26 13.45 0.12
CA ARG A 261 7.02 14.88 0.08
C ARG A 261 5.56 15.23 0.35
N TRP A 262 4.65 14.35 0.00
CA TRP A 262 3.21 14.54 0.16
C TRP A 262 2.60 13.33 0.87
N LEU A 263 1.60 13.61 1.68
CA LEU A 263 0.74 12.63 2.33
C LEU A 263 -0.71 12.93 1.98
N ALA A 264 -1.43 11.97 1.41
CA ALA A 264 -2.88 12.04 1.31
C ALA A 264 -3.51 11.07 2.33
N VAL A 265 -4.45 11.56 3.12
CA VAL A 265 -5.16 10.80 4.16
C VAL A 265 -6.59 10.57 3.70
N PHE A 266 -6.93 9.31 3.43
CA PHE A 266 -8.28 8.86 3.08
C PHE A 266 -8.63 7.67 3.97
N GLU A 267 -9.00 7.95 5.21
CA GLU A 267 -9.13 6.97 6.29
C GLU A 267 -10.19 7.45 7.29
N GLY A 268 -10.91 6.55 7.97
CA GLY A 268 -11.85 6.87 9.06
C GLY A 268 -13.26 6.32 8.85
N VAL A 269 -13.58 5.80 7.68
CA VAL A 269 -14.92 5.21 7.43
C VAL A 269 -15.19 4.01 8.34
N ASN A 270 -14.16 3.21 8.64
CA ASN A 270 -14.27 2.05 9.51
C ASN A 270 -14.40 2.45 10.99
N ASP A 271 -13.80 3.55 11.42
CA ASP A 271 -14.01 4.10 12.78
C ASP A 271 -15.48 4.44 12.99
N LEU A 272 -16.09 5.17 12.03
CA LEU A 272 -17.52 5.53 12.09
C LEU A 272 -18.42 4.29 11.94
N GLY A 273 -18.11 3.41 10.99
CA GLY A 273 -18.93 2.26 10.68
C GLY A 273 -18.99 1.20 11.78
N THR A 274 -17.92 1.05 12.56
CA THR A 274 -17.83 0.06 13.64
C THR A 274 -18.21 0.60 15.02
N ALA A 275 -18.20 1.93 15.20
CA ALA A 275 -18.63 2.54 16.46
C ALA A 275 -20.17 2.46 16.62
N GLU A 276 -20.63 2.31 17.85
CA GLU A 276 -22.04 2.34 18.17
C GLU A 276 -22.68 3.70 17.81
N PRO A 277 -23.95 3.73 17.36
CA PRO A 277 -24.63 4.98 17.03
C PRO A 277 -24.59 6.03 18.14
N ALA A 278 -24.69 5.60 19.40
CA ALA A 278 -24.64 6.52 20.56
C ALA A 278 -23.23 7.10 20.80
N ALA A 279 -22.17 6.44 20.34
CA ALA A 279 -20.77 6.88 20.50
C ALA A 279 -20.28 7.82 19.38
N GLN A 280 -21.08 8.07 18.33
CA GLN A 280 -20.62 8.77 17.13
C GLN A 280 -20.08 10.17 17.43
N ARG A 281 -20.66 10.89 18.39
CA ARG A 281 -20.16 12.22 18.76
C ARG A 281 -18.74 12.19 19.32
N GLU A 282 -18.43 11.19 20.15
CA GLU A 282 -17.11 11.00 20.72
C GLU A 282 -16.14 10.52 19.65
N THR A 283 -16.53 9.52 18.85
CA THR A 283 -15.74 9.02 17.72
C THR A 283 -15.33 10.14 16.75
N VAL A 284 -16.24 11.07 16.43
CA VAL A 284 -15.92 12.24 15.57
C VAL A 284 -14.86 13.13 16.22
N ALA A 285 -15.02 13.41 17.52
CA ALA A 285 -14.04 14.25 18.24
C ALA A 285 -12.64 13.61 18.26
N ASP A 286 -12.59 12.31 18.52
CA ASP A 286 -11.35 11.54 18.55
C ASP A 286 -10.70 11.43 17.15
N LEU A 287 -11.50 11.21 16.10
CA LEU A 287 -11.02 11.21 14.72
C LEU A 287 -10.39 12.56 14.34
N ILE A 288 -11.06 13.67 14.67
CA ILE A 288 -10.54 15.02 14.40
C ILE A 288 -9.21 15.22 15.14
N ALA A 289 -9.15 14.84 16.42
CA ALA A 289 -7.91 14.93 17.20
C ALA A 289 -6.80 14.06 16.62
N ALA A 290 -7.13 12.87 16.11
CA ALA A 290 -6.18 11.98 15.46
C ALA A 290 -5.65 12.55 14.13
N TYR A 291 -6.51 13.13 13.31
CA TYR A 291 -6.09 13.84 12.10
C TYR A 291 -5.14 14.99 12.40
N GLU A 292 -5.40 15.76 13.46
CA GLU A 292 -4.47 16.79 13.94
C GLU A 292 -3.10 16.22 14.27
N GLN A 293 -3.02 15.04 14.93
CA GLN A 293 -1.75 14.40 15.24
C GLN A 293 -1.03 13.93 13.97
N ILE A 294 -1.75 13.39 12.99
CA ILE A 294 -1.18 13.00 11.70
C ILE A 294 -0.58 14.21 10.99
N ILE A 295 -1.33 15.30 10.92
CA ILE A 295 -0.90 16.57 10.27
C ILE A 295 0.35 17.13 10.96
N LEU A 296 0.31 17.27 12.28
CA LEU A 296 1.42 17.84 13.06
C LEU A 296 2.71 17.01 12.88
N ARG A 297 2.60 15.69 12.92
CA ARG A 297 3.76 14.78 12.78
C ARG A 297 4.31 14.75 11.36
N ALA A 298 3.43 14.81 10.36
CA ALA A 298 3.83 14.88 8.96
C ALA A 298 4.49 16.23 8.61
N HIS A 299 3.91 17.35 9.08
CA HIS A 299 4.51 18.69 8.92
C HIS A 299 5.89 18.78 9.60
N ALA A 300 6.08 18.14 10.77
CA ALA A 300 7.40 18.08 11.44
C ALA A 300 8.46 17.36 10.59
N ARG A 301 8.05 16.60 9.56
CA ARG A 301 8.91 15.96 8.57
C ARG A 301 8.97 16.71 7.24
N GLY A 302 8.33 17.87 7.15
CA GLY A 302 8.28 18.69 5.94
C GLY A 302 7.35 18.14 4.84
N LEU A 303 6.43 17.23 5.18
CA LEU A 303 5.42 16.75 4.23
C LEU A 303 4.26 17.74 4.14
N LEU A 304 3.77 17.98 2.92
CA LEU A 304 2.44 18.57 2.72
C LEU A 304 1.37 17.49 2.92
N VAL A 305 0.30 17.82 3.62
CA VAL A 305 -0.76 16.88 4.01
C VAL A 305 -2.09 17.22 3.40
N TYR A 306 -2.67 16.31 2.63
CA TYR A 306 -3.94 16.48 1.93
C TYR A 306 -5.00 15.61 2.59
N GLY A 307 -6.14 16.20 2.95
CA GLY A 307 -7.28 15.47 3.52
C GLY A 307 -8.27 15.07 2.44
N ALA A 308 -8.60 13.79 2.34
CA ALA A 308 -9.67 13.33 1.46
C ALA A 308 -10.96 13.11 2.26
N THR A 309 -12.09 13.60 1.72
CA THR A 309 -13.40 13.43 2.34
C THR A 309 -13.89 11.99 2.22
N LEU A 310 -14.51 11.49 3.31
CA LEU A 310 -15.05 10.13 3.40
C LEU A 310 -16.23 9.96 2.44
N THR A 311 -16.19 8.94 1.59
CA THR A 311 -17.26 8.59 0.66
C THR A 311 -18.52 8.10 1.38
N PRO A 312 -19.72 8.21 0.79
CA PRO A 312 -20.96 7.74 1.41
C PRO A 312 -21.03 6.21 1.47
N PHE A 313 -21.78 5.71 2.43
CA PHE A 313 -22.01 4.28 2.67
C PHE A 313 -23.50 3.95 2.94
N GLY A 314 -24.42 4.78 2.47
CA GLY A 314 -25.86 4.56 2.62
C GLY A 314 -26.30 3.29 1.91
N GLY A 315 -26.89 2.38 2.70
CA GLY A 315 -27.28 1.04 2.24
C GLY A 315 -26.29 -0.07 2.60
N HIS A 316 -25.07 0.26 3.00
CA HIS A 316 -24.13 -0.71 3.59
C HIS A 316 -24.50 -1.05 5.03
N SER A 317 -23.95 -2.14 5.60
CA SER A 317 -24.14 -2.51 7.01
C SER A 317 -23.64 -1.44 8.01
N TYR A 318 -22.85 -0.47 7.56
CA TYR A 318 -22.45 0.71 8.32
C TYR A 318 -23.56 1.77 8.42
N ASP A 319 -24.53 1.75 7.51
CA ASP A 319 -25.71 2.64 7.61
C ASP A 319 -26.56 2.27 8.82
N ASP A 320 -27.08 3.26 9.55
CA ASP A 320 -27.94 3.04 10.69
C ASP A 320 -29.30 3.75 10.50
N PRO A 321 -30.41 3.12 10.93
CA PRO A 321 -31.75 3.69 10.75
C PRO A 321 -31.95 5.07 11.35
N GLY A 322 -31.14 5.40 12.39
CA GLY A 322 -31.17 6.72 13.04
C GLY A 322 -30.38 7.80 12.32
N GLY A 323 -29.56 7.40 11.33
CA GLY A 323 -28.71 8.33 10.55
C GLY A 323 -27.57 8.95 11.35
N HIS A 324 -27.19 8.38 12.49
CA HIS A 324 -26.14 8.93 13.36
C HIS A 324 -24.76 8.86 12.70
N ARG A 325 -24.47 7.72 12.04
CA ARG A 325 -23.20 7.52 11.35
C ARG A 325 -23.05 8.39 10.11
N GLU A 326 -24.15 8.61 9.37
CA GLU A 326 -24.14 9.57 8.26
C GLU A 326 -23.94 11.00 8.76
N ALA A 327 -24.60 11.41 9.85
CA ALA A 327 -24.40 12.73 10.46
C ALA A 327 -22.93 12.91 10.94
N ALA A 328 -22.34 11.84 11.51
CA ALA A 328 -20.93 11.82 11.89
C ALA A 328 -20.01 11.97 10.68
N ARG A 329 -20.25 11.22 9.58
CA ARG A 329 -19.50 11.34 8.32
C ARG A 329 -19.57 12.77 7.77
N GLN A 330 -20.75 13.38 7.76
CA GLN A 330 -20.91 14.77 7.31
C GLN A 330 -20.14 15.75 8.21
N THR A 331 -20.12 15.52 9.52
CA THR A 331 -19.36 16.35 10.46
C THR A 331 -17.85 16.26 10.22
N VAL A 332 -17.33 15.02 10.04
CA VAL A 332 -15.92 14.80 9.69
C VAL A 332 -15.58 15.45 8.35
N ASN A 333 -16.43 15.26 7.33
CA ASN A 333 -16.22 15.83 6.01
C ASN A 333 -16.26 17.38 6.01
N ALA A 334 -17.15 17.98 6.80
CA ALA A 334 -17.17 19.43 7.00
C ALA A 334 -15.86 19.92 7.63
N TRP A 335 -15.36 19.23 8.66
CA TRP A 335 -14.08 19.59 9.26
C TRP A 335 -12.91 19.45 8.27
N ILE A 336 -12.86 18.36 7.48
CA ILE A 336 -11.84 18.19 6.44
C ILE A 336 -11.87 19.35 5.44
N ARG A 337 -13.07 19.80 5.01
CA ARG A 337 -13.23 20.87 4.02
C ARG A 337 -12.90 22.26 4.57
N ASP A 338 -13.33 22.54 5.78
CA ASP A 338 -13.49 23.92 6.25
C ASP A 338 -12.54 24.32 7.37
N SER A 339 -11.86 23.36 8.01
CA SER A 339 -10.97 23.66 9.15
C SER A 339 -9.69 24.42 8.76
N GLY A 340 -9.26 24.33 7.50
CA GLY A 340 -7.99 24.89 7.05
C GLY A 340 -6.75 24.21 7.68
N ARG A 341 -6.91 22.98 8.22
CA ARG A 341 -5.83 22.25 8.86
C ARG A 341 -4.97 21.45 7.88
N TYR A 342 -5.61 20.90 6.85
CA TYR A 342 -4.91 20.28 5.73
C TYR A 342 -4.36 21.33 4.78
N ASP A 343 -3.22 21.07 4.15
CA ASP A 343 -2.64 21.95 3.12
C ASP A 343 -3.52 22.01 1.86
N ALA A 344 -4.29 20.95 1.59
CA ALA A 344 -5.32 20.91 0.56
C ALA A 344 -6.37 19.83 0.87
N VAL A 345 -7.52 19.95 0.19
CA VAL A 345 -8.63 19.02 0.31
C VAL A 345 -8.87 18.29 -1.01
N ILE A 346 -9.10 16.98 -0.93
CA ILE A 346 -9.50 16.12 -2.04
C ILE A 346 -10.93 15.68 -1.79
N ASP A 347 -11.89 16.22 -2.54
CA ASP A 347 -13.31 15.98 -2.25
C ASP A 347 -13.84 14.71 -2.92
N PHE A 348 -13.44 13.54 -2.39
CA PHE A 348 -13.87 12.24 -2.86
C PHE A 348 -15.36 11.97 -2.61
N ASP A 349 -15.92 12.48 -1.50
CA ASP A 349 -17.36 12.43 -1.24
C ASP A 349 -18.16 13.07 -2.39
N ARG A 350 -17.79 14.28 -2.78
CA ARG A 350 -18.48 14.99 -3.86
C ARG A 350 -18.33 14.29 -5.21
N ALA A 351 -17.19 13.63 -5.43
CA ALA A 351 -16.91 12.95 -6.68
C ALA A 351 -17.70 11.63 -6.83
N ALA A 352 -17.85 10.88 -5.73
CA ALA A 352 -18.40 9.52 -5.75
C ALA A 352 -19.87 9.43 -5.35
N ARG A 353 -20.44 10.44 -4.65
CA ARG A 353 -21.83 10.40 -4.17
C ARG A 353 -22.85 10.53 -5.29
N ASP A 354 -23.99 9.89 -5.13
CA ASP A 354 -25.16 10.08 -5.99
C ASP A 354 -25.73 11.50 -5.79
N PRO A 355 -25.86 12.31 -6.84
CA PRO A 355 -26.46 13.65 -6.72
C PRO A 355 -27.93 13.65 -6.30
N ALA A 356 -28.68 12.54 -6.53
CA ALA A 356 -30.07 12.40 -6.12
C ALA A 356 -30.22 11.93 -4.65
N ASP A 357 -29.30 11.13 -4.14
CA ASP A 357 -29.21 10.74 -2.72
C ASP A 357 -27.75 10.80 -2.26
N PRO A 358 -27.28 11.94 -1.75
CA PRO A 358 -25.88 12.13 -1.36
C PRO A 358 -25.36 11.22 -0.25
N ARG A 359 -26.22 10.42 0.37
CA ARG A 359 -25.84 9.41 1.35
C ARG A 359 -25.35 8.10 0.70
N ARG A 360 -25.51 7.95 -0.62
CA ARG A 360 -25.17 6.75 -1.39
C ARG A 360 -24.08 7.02 -2.39
N LEU A 361 -23.35 5.98 -2.72
CA LEU A 361 -22.49 5.98 -3.90
C LEU A 361 -23.33 6.06 -5.18
N ARG A 362 -22.79 6.70 -6.20
CA ARG A 362 -23.33 6.58 -7.56
C ARG A 362 -23.28 5.10 -8.00
N ALA A 363 -24.26 4.66 -8.74
CA ALA A 363 -24.39 3.28 -9.18
C ALA A 363 -23.18 2.77 -10.00
N ASP A 364 -22.54 3.65 -10.79
CA ASP A 364 -21.33 3.31 -11.55
C ASP A 364 -20.05 3.26 -10.70
N CYS A 365 -20.09 3.85 -9.51
CA CYS A 365 -18.98 3.85 -8.57
C CYS A 365 -19.03 2.66 -7.59
N ASP A 366 -20.23 2.13 -7.31
CA ASP A 366 -20.47 1.08 -6.33
C ASP A 366 -20.07 -0.30 -6.88
N GLU A 367 -19.33 -1.09 -6.09
CA GLU A 367 -19.06 -2.49 -6.45
C GLU A 367 -20.26 -3.42 -6.18
N GLY A 368 -21.25 -2.94 -5.42
CA GLY A 368 -22.51 -3.65 -5.08
C GLY A 368 -22.74 -3.86 -3.60
N ASP A 369 -21.80 -3.52 -2.72
CA ASP A 369 -21.94 -3.59 -1.27
C ASP A 369 -22.24 -2.23 -0.61
N HIS A 370 -22.33 -1.16 -1.40
CA HIS A 370 -22.64 0.22 -1.00
C HIS A 370 -21.57 0.91 -0.14
N LEU A 371 -20.34 0.39 -0.14
CA LEU A 371 -19.18 0.96 0.53
C LEU A 371 -17.97 0.97 -0.39
N HIS A 372 -17.63 -0.19 -0.96
CA HIS A 372 -16.45 -0.35 -1.79
C HIS A 372 -16.72 0.07 -3.23
N LEU A 373 -15.65 0.47 -3.90
CA LEU A 373 -15.76 1.04 -5.23
C LEU A 373 -15.45 0.01 -6.32
N SER A 374 -16.21 0.08 -7.40
CA SER A 374 -15.87 -0.58 -8.66
C SER A 374 -14.61 0.03 -9.29
N PRO A 375 -13.96 -0.62 -10.29
CA PRO A 375 -12.89 0.00 -11.05
C PRO A 375 -13.26 1.35 -11.68
N ALA A 376 -14.52 1.56 -12.05
CA ALA A 376 -15.03 2.84 -12.54
C ALA A 376 -15.12 3.89 -11.41
N GLY A 377 -15.54 3.48 -10.22
CA GLY A 377 -15.52 4.31 -9.02
C GLY A 377 -14.10 4.73 -8.64
N TYR A 378 -13.15 3.80 -8.67
CA TYR A 378 -11.73 4.13 -8.45
C TYR A 378 -11.18 5.10 -9.48
N ARG A 379 -11.60 4.98 -10.73
CA ARG A 379 -11.27 5.96 -11.78
C ARG A 379 -11.86 7.34 -11.47
N THR A 380 -13.04 7.39 -10.88
CA THR A 380 -13.66 8.64 -10.45
C THR A 380 -12.85 9.31 -9.35
N LEU A 381 -12.41 8.57 -8.32
CA LEU A 381 -11.51 9.12 -7.28
C LEU A 381 -10.18 9.59 -7.87
N ALA A 382 -9.55 8.78 -8.72
CA ALA A 382 -8.30 9.16 -9.37
C ALA A 382 -8.43 10.46 -10.17
N ARG A 383 -9.57 10.67 -10.86
CA ARG A 383 -9.85 11.90 -11.61
C ARG A 383 -10.14 13.11 -10.71
N ALA A 384 -10.67 12.88 -9.52
CA ALA A 384 -10.96 13.93 -8.55
C ALA A 384 -9.71 14.43 -7.84
N PHE A 385 -8.60 13.70 -7.89
CA PHE A 385 -7.34 14.14 -7.30
C PHE A 385 -6.75 15.32 -8.11
N PRO A 386 -6.51 16.50 -7.49
CA PRO A 386 -5.97 17.67 -8.18
C PRO A 386 -4.46 17.51 -8.42
N LEU A 387 -4.05 17.30 -9.68
CA LEU A 387 -2.64 17.04 -10.03
C LEU A 387 -1.69 18.22 -9.77
N GLU A 388 -2.23 19.42 -9.74
CA GLU A 388 -1.48 20.65 -9.40
C GLU A 388 -0.88 20.63 -8.00
N LEU A 389 -1.43 19.84 -7.07
CA LEU A 389 -0.92 19.66 -5.72
C LEU A 389 0.44 18.94 -5.68
N LEU A 390 0.78 18.22 -6.75
CA LEU A 390 1.99 17.40 -6.84
C LEU A 390 3.11 18.06 -7.66
N ARG A 391 3.01 19.36 -7.91
CA ARG A 391 4.07 20.07 -8.59
C ARG A 391 5.25 20.28 -7.61
N PRO A 392 6.49 19.95 -8.01
CA PRO A 392 7.64 20.42 -7.28
C PRO A 392 7.58 21.95 -7.28
N GLU A 393 7.78 22.57 -6.12
CA GLU A 393 7.99 24.03 -6.11
C GLU A 393 9.17 24.33 -7.04
N SER A 394 8.94 25.18 -8.02
CA SER A 394 10.00 25.77 -8.82
C SER A 394 10.86 26.62 -7.88
N GLY A 395 11.98 26.05 -7.41
CA GLY A 395 12.98 26.76 -6.65
C GLY A 395 13.74 27.78 -7.48
#